data_f35131ee0cfb2393972d358b83462b15
#
_entry.id   f35131ee0cfb2393972d358b83462b15
#
_cell.length_a   1.000
_cell.length_b   1.000
_cell.length_c   1.000
_cell.angle_alpha   90.00
_cell.angle_beta   90.00
_cell.angle_gamma   90.00
#
_symmetry.space_group_name_H-M   'P 1'
#
loop_
_entity.id
_entity.type
_entity.pdbx_description
1 polymer ?
#
loop_
_entity_poly.entity_id
_entity_poly.type
_entity_poly.pdbx_seq_one_letter_code
_entity_poly.pdbx_strand_id
1 'polypeptide(L)'
;SPEKLITDESYANQMVDHGYKIHHVTFPFLDKDVHAWFIQHENNPENYGLCPAILIDLFAKRAALKKILKPFADKKLEMEMDMKEYANGSYPNMKEYDEVCFDYEYFNSKQKALKVFMNTFYGELGNFMSFVCAVETAASVTTLGRYNLRLAKSYVEDHLYMKVYYGDSVVGD
;
A
#
# COMPACT_ATOMS: atom_id res chain seq x y z
N SER A 1 8.34 9.64 -21.25
CA SER A 1 8.28 9.46 -19.80
C SER A 1 8.28 7.98 -19.48
N PRO A 2 9.18 7.49 -18.60
CA PRO A 2 9.23 6.06 -18.24
C PRO A 2 7.97 5.55 -17.53
N GLU A 3 7.03 6.42 -17.21
CA GLU A 3 5.74 6.09 -16.61
C GLU A 3 4.66 5.78 -17.62
N LYS A 4 4.94 5.99 -18.90
CA LYS A 4 3.91 5.75 -19.91
C LYS A 4 3.60 4.25 -19.94
N LEU A 5 2.39 3.93 -19.54
CA LEU A 5 1.82 2.64 -19.81
C LEU A 5 1.87 2.40 -21.31
N ILE A 6 2.57 1.39 -21.72
CA ILE A 6 2.67 1.02 -23.14
C ILE A 6 1.56 -0.01 -23.37
N THR A 7 0.62 0.31 -24.23
CA THR A 7 -0.45 -0.59 -24.69
C THR A 7 -0.22 -1.08 -26.11
N ASP A 8 0.83 -0.58 -26.75
CA ASP A 8 1.24 -0.95 -28.10
C ASP A 8 2.50 -1.83 -28.03
N GLU A 9 2.38 -3.07 -28.47
CA GLU A 9 3.47 -4.04 -28.51
C GLU A 9 4.65 -3.58 -29.37
N SER A 10 4.39 -2.89 -30.47
CA SER A 10 5.44 -2.37 -31.36
C SER A 10 6.30 -1.33 -30.62
N TYR A 11 5.68 -0.46 -29.84
CA TYR A 11 6.40 0.51 -29.04
C TYR A 11 7.14 -0.14 -27.86
N ALA A 12 6.56 -1.18 -27.28
CA ALA A 12 7.23 -1.96 -26.23
C ALA A 12 8.53 -2.60 -26.76
N ASN A 13 8.48 -3.19 -27.96
CA ASN A 13 9.67 -3.78 -28.61
C ASN A 13 10.74 -2.72 -28.89
N GLN A 14 10.36 -1.53 -29.34
CA GLN A 14 11.31 -0.42 -29.52
C GLN A 14 11.99 -0.03 -28.19
N MET A 15 11.26 -0.06 -27.07
CA MET A 15 11.88 0.23 -25.76
C MET A 15 12.87 -0.86 -25.34
N VAL A 16 12.60 -2.13 -25.66
CA VAL A 16 13.56 -3.23 -25.44
C VAL A 16 14.83 -3.01 -26.28
N ASP A 17 14.69 -2.62 -27.54
CA ASP A 17 15.83 -2.31 -28.44
C ASP A 17 16.68 -1.14 -27.90
N HIS A 18 16.07 -0.20 -27.17
CA HIS A 18 16.77 0.87 -26.47
C HIS A 18 17.36 0.46 -25.11
N GLY A 19 17.29 -0.83 -24.75
CA GLY A 19 17.91 -1.38 -23.54
C GLY A 19 17.05 -1.31 -22.28
N TYR A 20 15.76 -0.97 -22.40
CA TYR A 20 14.85 -1.00 -21.26
C TYR A 20 14.37 -2.43 -20.99
N LYS A 21 14.34 -2.81 -19.71
CA LYS A 21 13.66 -4.04 -19.29
C LYS A 21 12.18 -3.77 -19.15
N ILE A 22 11.38 -4.64 -19.75
CA ILE A 22 9.92 -4.50 -19.76
C ILE A 22 9.27 -5.70 -19.08
N HIS A 23 8.26 -5.41 -18.26
CA HIS A 23 7.38 -6.40 -17.67
C HIS A 23 6.01 -6.36 -18.37
N HIS A 24 5.64 -7.46 -18.99
CA HIS A 24 4.35 -7.63 -19.65
C HIS A 24 3.31 -8.20 -18.67
N VAL A 25 2.18 -7.57 -18.60
CA VAL A 25 1.04 -8.01 -17.78
C VAL A 25 -0.22 -8.02 -18.63
N THR A 26 -0.97 -9.10 -18.53
CA THR A 26 -2.31 -9.22 -19.15
C THR A 26 -3.35 -9.23 -18.04
N PHE A 27 -4.38 -8.41 -18.17
CA PHE A 27 -5.46 -8.35 -17.19
C PHE A 27 -6.81 -8.05 -17.85
N PRO A 28 -7.91 -8.59 -17.30
CA PRO A 28 -9.25 -8.29 -17.78
C PRO A 28 -9.66 -6.86 -17.41
N PHE A 29 -10.14 -6.10 -18.38
CA PHE A 29 -10.65 -4.76 -18.21
C PHE A 29 -11.79 -4.50 -19.20
N LEU A 30 -13.00 -4.15 -18.71
CA LEU A 30 -14.18 -3.89 -19.51
C LEU A 30 -14.46 -4.99 -20.57
N ASP A 31 -14.55 -6.23 -20.13
CA ASP A 31 -14.82 -7.43 -20.96
C ASP A 31 -13.79 -7.75 -22.05
N LYS A 32 -12.60 -7.14 -21.95
CA LYS A 32 -11.47 -7.41 -22.83
C LYS A 32 -10.21 -7.67 -22.03
N ASP A 33 -9.35 -8.53 -22.56
CA ASP A 33 -8.00 -8.66 -22.03
C ASP A 33 -7.15 -7.50 -22.55
N VAL A 34 -6.61 -6.73 -21.62
CA VAL A 34 -5.68 -5.63 -21.91
C VAL A 34 -4.27 -6.10 -21.67
N HIS A 35 -3.43 -5.90 -22.67
CA HIS A 35 -2.00 -6.11 -22.58
C HIS A 35 -1.33 -4.80 -22.21
N ALA A 36 -0.50 -4.83 -21.18
CA ALA A 36 0.22 -3.68 -20.68
C ALA A 36 1.69 -4.02 -20.44
N TRP A 37 2.56 -3.13 -20.85
CA TRP A 37 4.00 -3.26 -20.70
C TRP A 37 4.50 -2.15 -19.77
N PHE A 38 5.19 -2.55 -18.70
CA PHE A 38 5.74 -1.63 -17.72
C PHE A 38 7.26 -1.64 -17.80
N ILE A 39 7.87 -0.46 -17.88
CA ILE A 39 9.32 -0.31 -17.80
C ILE A 39 9.76 -0.63 -16.37
N GLN A 40 10.70 -1.55 -16.22
CA GLN A 40 11.30 -1.88 -14.95
C GLN A 40 12.42 -0.91 -14.60
N HIS A 41 12.37 -0.34 -13.41
CA HIS A 41 13.33 0.65 -12.94
C HIS A 41 14.54 0.04 -12.22
N GLU A 42 14.55 -1.27 -12.00
CA GLU A 42 15.63 -2.02 -11.32
C GLU A 42 16.06 -1.40 -9.98
N ASN A 43 15.14 -0.73 -9.29
CA ASN A 43 15.40 0.04 -8.08
C ASN A 43 16.42 1.19 -8.25
N ASN A 44 16.67 1.63 -9.49
CA ASN A 44 17.49 2.81 -9.74
C ASN A 44 16.63 4.08 -9.64
N PRO A 45 16.87 4.97 -8.65
CA PRO A 45 16.09 6.19 -8.46
C PRO A 45 16.10 7.15 -9.65
N GLU A 46 17.17 7.14 -10.46
CA GLU A 46 17.29 7.99 -11.66
C GLU A 46 16.30 7.60 -12.76
N ASN A 47 15.83 6.35 -12.72
CA ASN A 47 14.87 5.82 -13.70
C ASN A 47 13.42 5.93 -13.20
N TYR A 48 13.18 6.43 -12.00
CA TYR A 48 11.81 6.57 -11.50
C TYR A 48 11.09 7.68 -12.25
N GLY A 49 9.89 7.39 -12.67
CA GLY A 49 8.97 8.42 -13.06
C GLY A 49 8.42 9.21 -11.86
N LEU A 50 7.66 10.27 -12.14
CA LEU A 50 7.16 11.17 -11.12
C LEU A 50 6.26 10.45 -10.08
N CYS A 51 5.33 9.61 -10.56
CA CYS A 51 4.38 8.91 -9.69
C CYS A 51 5.07 7.90 -8.76
N PRO A 52 5.91 6.97 -9.25
CA PRO A 52 6.68 6.08 -8.40
C PRO A 52 7.59 6.83 -7.41
N ALA A 53 8.26 7.89 -7.85
CA ALA A 53 9.14 8.67 -7.00
C ALA A 53 8.39 9.30 -5.81
N ILE A 54 7.23 9.91 -6.07
CA ILE A 54 6.37 10.49 -5.02
C ILE A 54 5.90 9.40 -4.05
N LEU A 55 5.42 8.27 -4.55
CA LEU A 55 4.90 7.19 -3.71
C LEU A 55 5.99 6.56 -2.84
N ILE A 56 7.21 6.39 -3.37
CA ILE A 56 8.36 5.88 -2.62
C ILE A 56 8.74 6.83 -1.49
N ASP A 57 8.80 8.15 -1.77
CA ASP A 57 9.11 9.17 -0.75
C ASP A 57 8.04 9.18 0.36
N LEU A 58 6.76 9.18 0.00
CA LEU A 58 5.66 9.13 0.97
C LEU A 58 5.67 7.85 1.79
N PHE A 59 5.97 6.72 1.17
CA PHE A 59 6.10 5.44 1.86
C PHE A 59 7.25 5.46 2.87
N ALA A 60 8.41 6.00 2.49
CA ALA A 60 9.57 6.14 3.38
C ALA A 60 9.24 7.06 4.58
N LYS A 61 8.59 8.21 4.34
CA LYS A 61 8.14 9.13 5.39
C LYS A 61 7.15 8.44 6.35
N ARG A 62 6.21 7.68 5.81
CA ARG A 62 5.26 6.92 6.63
C ARG A 62 5.95 5.84 7.46
N ALA A 63 6.91 5.12 6.87
CA ALA A 63 7.69 4.10 7.59
C ALA A 63 8.51 4.72 8.74
N ALA A 64 9.10 5.89 8.54
CA ALA A 64 9.81 6.64 9.57
C ALA A 64 8.85 7.04 10.72
N LEU A 65 7.67 7.58 10.40
CA LEU A 65 6.66 7.92 11.42
C LEU A 65 6.19 6.71 12.22
N LYS A 66 6.04 5.54 11.59
CA LYS A 66 5.70 4.30 12.30
C LYS A 66 6.80 3.85 13.27
N LYS A 67 8.08 4.06 12.92
CA LYS A 67 9.18 3.77 13.84
C LYS A 67 9.16 4.69 15.06
N ILE A 68 8.84 5.99 14.87
CA ILE A 68 8.68 6.94 15.96
C ILE A 68 7.45 6.60 16.82
N LEU A 69 6.35 6.18 16.20
CA LEU A 69 5.11 5.84 16.88
C LEU A 69 5.23 4.61 17.78
N LYS A 70 6.04 3.64 17.39
CA LYS A 70 6.11 2.34 18.08
C LYS A 70 6.40 2.46 19.59
N PRO A 71 7.42 3.19 20.07
CA PRO A 71 7.70 3.31 21.51
C PRO A 71 6.53 3.94 22.28
N PHE A 72 5.81 4.90 21.70
CA PHE A 72 4.62 5.49 22.33
C PHE A 72 3.46 4.48 22.41
N ALA A 73 3.29 3.66 21.36
CA ALA A 73 2.28 2.59 21.35
C ALA A 73 2.58 1.52 22.41
N ASP A 74 3.84 1.11 22.51
CA ASP A 74 4.28 0.10 23.48
C ASP A 74 4.12 0.64 24.91
N LYS A 75 4.55 1.88 25.19
CA LYS A 75 4.40 2.52 26.49
C LYS A 75 2.94 2.75 26.87
N LYS A 76 2.11 3.18 25.93
CA LYS A 76 0.66 3.33 26.15
C LYS A 76 0.03 2.00 26.56
N LEU A 77 0.37 0.92 25.85
CA LEU A 77 -0.16 -0.42 26.14
C LEU A 77 0.28 -0.91 27.54
N GLU A 78 1.55 -0.69 27.92
CA GLU A 78 2.07 -1.02 29.24
C GLU A 78 1.28 -0.29 30.34
N MET A 79 1.11 1.03 30.21
CA MET A 79 0.36 1.83 31.16
C MET A 79 -1.13 1.44 31.22
N GLU A 80 -1.74 1.05 30.11
CA GLU A 80 -3.11 0.53 30.08
C GLU A 80 -3.25 -0.82 30.79
N MET A 81 -2.21 -1.65 30.75
CA MET A 81 -2.17 -2.92 31.48
C MET A 81 -2.03 -2.66 32.98
N ASP A 82 -1.13 -1.78 33.38
CA ASP A 82 -0.94 -1.38 34.77
C ASP A 82 -2.23 -0.77 35.36
N MET A 83 -2.92 0.09 34.59
CA MET A 83 -4.19 0.70 35.03
C MET A 83 -5.28 -0.33 35.37
N LYS A 84 -5.28 -1.47 34.68
CA LYS A 84 -6.26 -2.56 34.96
C LYS A 84 -6.05 -3.22 36.32
N GLU A 85 -4.84 -3.16 36.86
CA GLU A 85 -4.54 -3.69 38.20
C GLU A 85 -5.01 -2.75 39.33
N TYR A 86 -5.23 -1.45 39.03
CA TYR A 86 -5.73 -0.46 39.96
C TYR A 86 -7.27 -0.49 40.04
N ALA A 87 -7.82 -1.37 40.87
CA ALA A 87 -9.25 -1.61 41.01
C ALA A 87 -10.09 -0.39 41.48
N ASN A 88 -9.46 0.69 41.96
CA ASN A 88 -10.12 1.84 42.61
C ASN A 88 -9.97 3.18 41.88
N GLY A 89 -9.67 3.20 40.60
CA GLY A 89 -9.87 4.38 39.76
C GLY A 89 -8.86 5.53 39.90
N SER A 90 -7.84 5.41 40.74
CA SER A 90 -6.81 6.46 40.90
C SER A 90 -5.44 5.91 40.48
N TYR A 91 -5.15 5.97 39.17
CA TYR A 91 -3.84 5.64 38.66
C TYR A 91 -2.86 6.79 38.96
N PRO A 92 -1.73 6.54 39.65
CA PRO A 92 -0.86 7.60 40.13
C PRO A 92 -0.17 8.38 39.00
N ASN A 93 -0.01 7.78 37.82
CA ASN A 93 0.70 8.37 36.67
C ASN A 93 -0.26 8.86 35.57
N MET A 94 -1.48 9.26 35.91
CA MET A 94 -2.50 9.66 34.93
C MET A 94 -2.02 10.80 34.02
N LYS A 95 -1.29 11.77 34.56
CA LYS A 95 -0.73 12.87 33.76
C LYS A 95 0.28 12.39 32.72
N GLU A 96 1.16 11.47 33.08
CA GLU A 96 2.11 10.87 32.17
C GLU A 96 1.40 10.04 31.08
N TYR A 97 0.35 9.33 31.44
CA TYR A 97 -0.48 8.60 30.49
C TYR A 97 -1.13 9.53 29.48
N ASP A 98 -1.67 10.68 29.89
CA ASP A 98 -2.26 11.67 29.00
C ASP A 98 -1.23 12.24 28.02
N GLU A 99 -0.01 12.51 28.48
CA GLU A 99 1.10 12.97 27.62
C GLU A 99 1.48 11.91 26.58
N VAL A 100 1.60 10.64 26.98
CA VAL A 100 1.87 9.51 26.08
C VAL A 100 0.74 9.32 25.08
N CYS A 101 -0.50 9.44 25.52
CA CYS A 101 -1.67 9.35 24.62
C CYS A 101 -1.65 10.49 23.60
N PHE A 102 -1.34 11.71 24.00
CA PHE A 102 -1.24 12.86 23.09
C PHE A 102 -0.16 12.64 22.02
N ASP A 103 1.04 12.24 22.41
CA ASP A 103 2.13 11.96 21.47
C ASP A 103 1.79 10.79 20.53
N TYR A 104 1.19 9.72 21.06
CA TYR A 104 0.71 8.60 20.26
C TYR A 104 -0.31 9.06 19.21
N GLU A 105 -1.35 9.80 19.60
CA GLU A 105 -2.38 10.26 18.66
C GLU A 105 -1.81 11.25 17.63
N TYR A 106 -0.88 12.10 18.02
CA TYR A 106 -0.22 13.03 17.11
C TYR A 106 0.54 12.31 15.99
N PHE A 107 1.42 11.37 16.33
CA PHE A 107 2.17 10.61 15.32
C PHE A 107 1.30 9.63 14.54
N ASN A 108 0.31 9.03 15.20
CA ASN A 108 -0.66 8.14 14.57
C ASN A 108 -1.51 8.88 13.51
N SER A 109 -1.98 10.08 13.84
CA SER A 109 -2.73 10.93 12.90
C SER A 109 -1.88 11.32 11.69
N LYS A 110 -0.62 11.69 11.90
CA LYS A 110 0.32 12.00 10.81
C LYS A 110 0.53 10.81 9.87
N GLN A 111 0.80 9.60 10.40
CA GLN A 111 1.01 8.43 9.56
C GLN A 111 -0.28 8.00 8.84
N LYS A 112 -1.46 8.19 9.48
CA LYS A 112 -2.77 7.95 8.85
C LYS A 112 -3.01 8.95 7.71
N ALA A 113 -2.70 10.23 7.90
CA ALA A 113 -2.83 11.26 6.87
C ALA A 113 -1.98 10.93 5.63
N LEU A 114 -0.72 10.50 5.81
CA LEU A 114 0.11 10.04 4.71
C LEU A 114 -0.49 8.82 3.99
N LYS A 115 -1.08 7.86 4.74
CA LYS A 115 -1.76 6.71 4.12
C LYS A 115 -2.94 7.17 3.25
N VAL A 116 -3.76 8.09 3.76
CA VAL A 116 -4.91 8.63 3.01
C VAL A 116 -4.41 9.34 1.77
N PHE A 117 -3.39 10.18 1.88
CA PHE A 117 -2.82 10.91 0.75
C PHE A 117 -2.29 9.97 -0.34
N MET A 118 -1.55 8.91 0.03
CA MET A 118 -1.07 7.90 -0.92
C MET A 118 -2.23 7.19 -1.62
N ASN A 119 -3.29 6.84 -0.88
CA ASN A 119 -4.46 6.18 -1.45
C ASN A 119 -5.24 7.12 -2.38
N THR A 120 -5.36 8.40 -2.03
CA THR A 120 -6.00 9.41 -2.86
C THR A 120 -5.21 9.64 -4.15
N PHE A 121 -3.89 9.75 -4.04
CA PHE A 121 -3.00 9.89 -5.20
C PHE A 121 -3.18 8.73 -6.18
N TYR A 122 -3.23 7.50 -5.65
CA TYR A 122 -3.53 6.32 -6.47
C TYR A 122 -4.96 6.37 -7.05
N GLY A 123 -5.95 6.79 -6.25
CA GLY A 123 -7.34 6.94 -6.68
C GLY A 123 -7.50 7.92 -7.85
N GLU A 124 -6.70 8.98 -7.88
CA GLU A 124 -6.70 9.95 -8.98
C GLU A 124 -6.26 9.34 -10.33
N LEU A 125 -5.43 8.30 -10.32
CA LEU A 125 -5.07 7.57 -11.56
C LEU A 125 -6.29 6.89 -12.19
N GLY A 126 -7.26 6.47 -11.38
CA GLY A 126 -8.52 5.85 -11.85
C GLY A 126 -9.64 6.84 -12.12
N ASN A 127 -9.46 8.12 -11.85
CA ASN A 127 -10.47 9.16 -11.97
C ASN A 127 -10.41 9.83 -13.34
N PHE A 128 -11.42 9.65 -14.17
CA PHE A 128 -11.49 10.23 -15.51
C PHE A 128 -11.46 11.78 -15.54
N MET A 129 -11.81 12.44 -14.43
CA MET A 129 -11.77 13.89 -14.31
C MET A 129 -10.40 14.42 -13.91
N SER A 130 -9.48 13.53 -13.53
CA SER A 130 -8.13 13.90 -13.12
C SER A 130 -7.21 14.09 -14.33
N PHE A 131 -6.36 15.12 -14.28
CA PHE A 131 -5.35 15.36 -15.32
C PHE A 131 -4.24 14.30 -15.33
N VAL A 132 -4.10 13.52 -14.26
CA VAL A 132 -3.14 12.39 -14.15
C VAL A 132 -3.81 11.04 -14.44
N CYS A 133 -5.02 11.04 -14.99
CA CYS A 133 -5.78 9.83 -15.24
C CYS A 133 -4.99 8.81 -16.08
N ALA A 134 -4.88 7.59 -15.57
CA ALA A 134 -4.26 6.44 -16.21
C ALA A 134 -5.00 5.17 -15.74
N VAL A 135 -6.23 5.00 -16.26
CA VAL A 135 -7.16 3.96 -15.79
C VAL A 135 -6.58 2.56 -15.93
N GLU A 136 -5.85 2.30 -17.01
CA GLU A 136 -5.19 1.02 -17.24
C GLU A 136 -4.12 0.75 -16.18
N THR A 137 -3.38 1.77 -15.75
CA THR A 137 -2.41 1.67 -14.65
C THR A 137 -3.11 1.32 -13.34
N ALA A 138 -4.22 2.01 -13.02
CA ALA A 138 -5.02 1.71 -11.85
C ALA A 138 -5.61 0.28 -11.88
N ALA A 139 -6.11 -0.14 -13.02
CA ALA A 139 -6.65 -1.49 -13.24
C ALA A 139 -5.56 -2.56 -13.08
N SER A 140 -4.37 -2.35 -13.62
CA SER A 140 -3.25 -3.30 -13.52
C SER A 140 -2.80 -3.51 -12.08
N VAL A 141 -2.69 -2.45 -11.29
CA VAL A 141 -2.32 -2.54 -9.86
C VAL A 141 -3.39 -3.29 -9.06
N THR A 142 -4.68 -3.01 -9.33
CA THR A 142 -5.79 -3.71 -8.69
C THR A 142 -5.77 -5.20 -9.04
N THR A 143 -5.51 -5.54 -10.29
CA THR A 143 -5.43 -6.93 -10.75
C THR A 143 -4.25 -7.66 -10.13
N LEU A 144 -3.07 -7.01 -10.04
CA LEU A 144 -1.92 -7.57 -9.35
C LEU A 144 -2.19 -7.80 -7.85
N GLY A 145 -2.92 -6.88 -7.21
CA GLY A 145 -3.38 -7.04 -5.83
C GLY A 145 -4.27 -8.28 -5.66
N ARG A 146 -5.24 -8.48 -6.54
CA ARG A 146 -6.11 -9.68 -6.56
C ARG A 146 -5.31 -10.96 -6.79
N TYR A 147 -4.35 -10.93 -7.72
CA TYR A 147 -3.47 -12.07 -7.97
C TYR A 147 -2.68 -12.45 -6.71
N ASN A 148 -2.05 -11.48 -6.05
CA ASN A 148 -1.29 -11.71 -4.82
C ASN A 148 -2.16 -12.27 -3.69
N LEU A 149 -3.41 -11.79 -3.55
CA LEU A 149 -4.35 -12.34 -2.57
C LEU A 149 -4.73 -13.79 -2.88
N ARG A 150 -4.96 -14.13 -4.16
CA ARG A 150 -5.24 -15.50 -4.57
C ARG A 150 -4.03 -16.41 -4.32
N LEU A 151 -2.83 -15.94 -4.62
CA LEU A 151 -1.59 -16.67 -4.36
C LEU A 151 -1.40 -16.92 -2.86
N ALA A 152 -1.62 -15.91 -2.02
CA ALA A 152 -1.55 -16.05 -0.57
C ALA A 152 -2.61 -17.03 -0.04
N LYS A 153 -3.85 -16.95 -0.57
CA LYS A 153 -4.92 -17.90 -0.26
C LYS A 153 -4.51 -19.33 -0.58
N SER A 154 -4.10 -19.61 -1.82
CA SER A 154 -3.68 -20.95 -2.26
C SER A 154 -2.54 -21.47 -1.38
N TYR A 155 -1.54 -20.62 -1.08
CA TYR A 155 -0.43 -21.02 -0.21
C TYR A 155 -0.89 -21.45 1.19
N VAL A 156 -1.81 -20.68 1.81
CA VAL A 156 -2.33 -21.01 3.15
C VAL A 156 -3.17 -22.28 3.12
N GLU A 157 -4.03 -22.45 2.10
CA GLU A 157 -4.90 -23.61 1.98
C GLU A 157 -4.10 -24.87 1.69
N ASP A 158 -3.07 -24.79 0.85
CA ASP A 158 -2.26 -25.93 0.42
C ASP A 158 -1.23 -26.36 1.47
N HIS A 159 -0.66 -25.41 2.25
CA HIS A 159 0.45 -25.68 3.15
C HIS A 159 0.06 -25.67 4.63
N LEU A 160 -0.93 -24.86 5.00
CA LEU A 160 -1.35 -24.74 6.40
C LEU A 160 -2.68 -25.44 6.69
N TYR A 161 -3.30 -26.05 5.67
CA TYR A 161 -4.59 -26.76 5.77
C TYR A 161 -5.69 -25.91 6.43
N MET A 162 -5.66 -24.59 6.23
CA MET A 162 -6.60 -23.63 6.78
C MET A 162 -7.45 -23.04 5.65
N LYS A 163 -8.75 -22.90 5.89
CA LYS A 163 -9.63 -22.17 4.94
C LYS A 163 -9.42 -20.67 5.07
N VAL A 164 -9.29 -19.97 3.94
CA VAL A 164 -9.14 -18.50 3.87
C VAL A 164 -10.44 -17.88 3.38
N TYR A 165 -10.91 -16.89 4.12
CA TYR A 165 -12.11 -16.11 3.80
C TYR A 165 -11.72 -14.67 3.45
N TYR A 166 -12.50 -14.05 2.55
CA TYR A 166 -12.29 -12.66 2.14
C TYR A 166 -13.17 -11.74 2.99
N GLY A 167 -12.54 -10.92 3.85
CA GLY A 167 -13.26 -10.04 4.75
C GLY A 167 -14.18 -10.81 5.70
N ASP A 168 -15.36 -10.25 5.96
CA ASP A 168 -16.38 -10.88 6.82
C ASP A 168 -17.31 -11.84 6.07
N SER A 169 -17.09 -12.06 4.78
CA SER A 169 -17.90 -12.98 3.99
C SER A 169 -17.22 -14.33 3.86
N VAL A 170 -17.93 -15.36 4.24
CA VAL A 170 -17.59 -16.75 3.93
C VAL A 170 -17.79 -16.92 2.43
N VAL A 171 -16.72 -17.17 1.69
CA VAL A 171 -16.84 -17.63 0.31
C VAL A 171 -17.34 -19.06 0.41
N GLY A 172 -18.61 -19.25 0.10
CA GLY A 172 -19.25 -20.57 0.15
C GLY A 172 -18.50 -21.60 -0.68
N ASP A 173 -18.71 -22.86 -0.30
CA ASP A 173 -18.16 -24.06 -0.95
C ASP A 173 -18.53 -24.13 -2.43
#